data_68f25959cdbdf5aff3a6cbc77c049aeb
#
_entry.id   68f25959cdbdf5aff3a6cbc77c049aeb
#
_cell.length_a   1.000
_cell.length_b   1.000
_cell.length_c   1.000
_cell.angle_alpha   90.00
_cell.angle_beta   90.00
_cell.angle_gamma   90.00
#
_symmetry.space_group_name_H-M   'P 1'
#
loop_
_entity.id
_entity.type
_entity.pdbx_description
1 polymer ?
#
loop_
_entity_poly.entity_id
_entity_poly.type
_entity_poly.pdbx_seq_one_letter_code
_entity_poly.pdbx_strand_id
1 'polypeptide(L)'
;PWVAGGLAAFRALNNERSWSQYILHFTLSILVVLGLTNAAISPWEILRPFGRLPVCSYAMLAMTAGYLVAYWYLLLKVERPRRGHETSVLTKRVGDWMGLLITYPLVVIVALAALINSFECGARRGAFADRCASEILNRLGERTWFVTDGTLDAHLQIMARERGKELNLICLQKDMSPFYLKSMARLIEQKRLFAPADMQRMKSTLDLGILPFLQDWFAMDKEIEKKVAVFGVPDFWYTAGITPVPEYFFFAGSRDIKEFKDKPLLATYTAFWNEMDKVLAANKKSSDDPTIRLRAHLRRHMGF
;
A
#
# COMPACT_ATOMS: atom_id res chain seq x y z
N PRO A 1 -17.86 3.77 -26.74
CA PRO A 1 -18.92 2.75 -26.62
C PRO A 1 -19.63 2.80 -25.27
N TRP A 2 -18.92 2.91 -24.16
CA TRP A 2 -19.50 2.91 -22.79
C TRP A 2 -20.45 4.07 -22.51
N VAL A 3 -20.11 5.28 -22.99
CA VAL A 3 -20.97 6.48 -22.83
C VAL A 3 -22.26 6.34 -23.64
N ALA A 4 -22.17 5.82 -24.87
CA ALA A 4 -23.35 5.58 -25.70
C ALA A 4 -24.26 4.47 -25.15
N GLY A 5 -23.67 3.38 -24.62
CA GLY A 5 -24.38 2.32 -23.93
C GLY A 5 -25.06 2.80 -22.65
N GLY A 6 -24.38 3.62 -21.84
CA GLY A 6 -24.95 4.25 -20.66
C GLY A 6 -26.10 5.19 -20.96
N LEU A 7 -26.01 6.00 -22.02
CA LEU A 7 -27.08 6.88 -22.49
C LEU A 7 -28.26 6.10 -23.05
N ALA A 8 -28.04 4.99 -23.75
CA ALA A 8 -29.10 4.13 -24.26
C ALA A 8 -29.83 3.39 -23.12
N ALA A 9 -29.09 2.86 -22.16
CA ALA A 9 -29.64 2.26 -20.93
C ALA A 9 -30.43 3.28 -20.11
N PHE A 10 -29.90 4.50 -19.97
CA PHE A 10 -30.58 5.60 -19.28
C PHE A 10 -31.89 6.00 -19.99
N ARG A 11 -31.91 6.02 -21.33
CA ARG A 11 -33.12 6.27 -22.12
C ARG A 11 -34.17 5.16 -21.98
N ALA A 12 -33.73 3.91 -21.94
CA ALA A 12 -34.63 2.76 -21.74
C ALA A 12 -35.26 2.75 -20.35
N LEU A 13 -34.45 3.05 -19.31
CA LEU A 13 -34.88 3.15 -17.91
C LEU A 13 -35.83 4.35 -17.66
N ASN A 14 -35.76 5.38 -18.49
CA ASN A 14 -36.56 6.60 -18.32
C ASN A 14 -37.99 6.44 -18.82
N ASN A 15 -38.33 5.29 -19.40
CA ASN A 15 -39.67 5.08 -19.99
C ASN A 15 -40.74 4.73 -18.93
N GLU A 16 -40.31 4.21 -17.76
CA GLU A 16 -41.21 3.97 -16.64
C GLU A 16 -40.54 4.43 -15.35
N ARG A 17 -40.77 5.67 -14.92
CA ARG A 17 -40.33 6.18 -13.63
C ARG A 17 -41.05 5.46 -12.50
N SER A 18 -40.56 4.30 -12.09
CA SER A 18 -41.11 3.59 -10.96
C SER A 18 -40.45 4.07 -9.63
N TRP A 19 -41.24 4.07 -8.57
CA TRP A 19 -40.73 4.36 -7.22
C TRP A 19 -39.51 3.50 -6.85
N SER A 20 -39.41 2.28 -7.38
CA SER A 20 -38.29 1.39 -7.20
C SER A 20 -36.96 1.97 -7.69
N GLN A 21 -36.96 2.74 -8.78
CA GLN A 21 -35.74 3.39 -9.30
C GLN A 21 -35.25 4.49 -8.35
N TYR A 22 -36.17 5.30 -7.82
CA TYR A 22 -35.76 6.33 -6.83
C TYR A 22 -35.22 5.71 -5.57
N ILE A 23 -35.84 4.67 -5.05
CA ILE A 23 -35.38 3.95 -3.86
C ILE A 23 -33.98 3.36 -4.12
N LEU A 24 -33.78 2.71 -5.28
CA LEU A 24 -32.47 2.13 -5.63
C LEU A 24 -31.38 3.18 -5.69
N HIS A 25 -31.60 4.30 -6.41
CA HIS A 25 -30.58 5.34 -6.52
C HIS A 25 -30.33 6.09 -5.21
N PHE A 26 -31.36 6.25 -4.39
CA PHE A 26 -31.23 6.80 -3.05
C PHE A 26 -30.38 5.88 -2.15
N THR A 27 -30.66 4.58 -2.16
CA THR A 27 -29.88 3.58 -1.41
C THR A 27 -28.42 3.56 -1.88
N LEU A 28 -28.19 3.57 -3.21
CA LEU A 28 -26.84 3.65 -3.75
C LEU A 28 -26.12 4.95 -3.35
N SER A 29 -26.83 6.07 -3.28
CA SER A 29 -26.26 7.34 -2.82
C SER A 29 -25.81 7.27 -1.36
N ILE A 30 -26.61 6.66 -0.49
CA ILE A 30 -26.24 6.42 0.90
C ILE A 30 -25.00 5.53 0.98
N LEU A 31 -24.96 4.42 0.23
CA LEU A 31 -23.81 3.51 0.22
C LEU A 31 -22.52 4.20 -0.27
N VAL A 32 -22.62 5.07 -1.27
CA VAL A 32 -21.48 5.87 -1.75
C VAL A 32 -21.01 6.84 -0.67
N VAL A 33 -21.91 7.54 0.01
CA VAL A 33 -21.56 8.45 1.10
C VAL A 33 -20.86 7.69 2.25
N LEU A 34 -21.42 6.55 2.66
CA LEU A 34 -20.81 5.69 3.68
C LEU A 34 -19.43 5.20 3.27
N GLY A 35 -19.25 4.84 1.99
CA GLY A 35 -17.95 4.43 1.47
C GLY A 35 -16.94 5.58 1.44
N LEU A 36 -17.34 6.78 1.04
CA LEU A 36 -16.46 7.96 0.98
C LEU A 36 -16.07 8.47 2.37
N THR A 37 -16.95 8.33 3.35
CA THR A 37 -16.69 8.77 4.74
C THR A 37 -15.96 7.73 5.58
N ASN A 38 -15.63 6.57 5.02
CA ASN A 38 -15.01 5.45 5.75
C ASN A 38 -15.76 5.09 7.05
N ALA A 39 -17.09 5.19 7.02
CA ALA A 39 -17.91 4.87 8.18
C ALA A 39 -17.74 3.39 8.58
N ALA A 40 -17.77 3.10 9.88
CA ALA A 40 -17.59 1.73 10.42
C ALA A 40 -18.62 0.72 9.88
N ILE A 41 -19.80 1.21 9.44
CA ILE A 41 -20.86 0.42 8.78
C ILE A 41 -20.73 0.40 7.25
N SER A 42 -19.64 0.93 6.71
CA SER A 42 -19.40 0.91 5.27
C SER A 42 -19.28 -0.53 4.76
N PRO A 43 -19.86 -0.88 3.60
CA PRO A 43 -19.66 -2.19 2.99
C PRO A 43 -18.19 -2.56 2.81
N TRP A 44 -17.30 -1.59 2.69
CA TRP A 44 -15.86 -1.78 2.59
C TRP A 44 -15.23 -2.30 3.88
N GLU A 45 -15.69 -1.84 5.02
CA GLU A 45 -15.23 -2.36 6.33
C GLU A 45 -15.73 -3.79 6.57
N ILE A 46 -16.95 -4.12 6.13
CA ILE A 46 -17.50 -5.48 6.18
C ILE A 46 -16.71 -6.44 5.29
N LEU A 47 -16.24 -5.97 4.11
CA LEU A 47 -15.46 -6.76 3.17
C LEU A 47 -13.96 -6.81 3.49
N ARG A 48 -13.48 -5.98 4.41
CA ARG A 48 -12.07 -5.91 4.81
C ARG A 48 -11.42 -7.25 5.21
N PRO A 49 -12.13 -8.20 5.88
CA PRO A 49 -11.58 -9.52 6.18
C PRO A 49 -11.19 -10.34 4.94
N PHE A 50 -11.80 -10.08 3.79
CA PHE A 50 -11.50 -10.77 2.52
C PHE A 50 -10.29 -10.20 1.77
N GLY A 51 -9.54 -9.31 2.40
CA GLY A 51 -8.33 -8.69 1.89
C GLY A 51 -8.50 -7.20 1.56
N ARG A 52 -7.37 -6.52 1.45
CA ARG A 52 -7.36 -5.13 0.99
C ARG A 52 -7.77 -5.11 -0.47
N LEU A 53 -9.01 -4.71 -0.73
CA LEU A 53 -9.44 -4.47 -2.09
C LEU A 53 -8.57 -3.35 -2.67
N PRO A 54 -7.90 -3.61 -3.78
CA PRO A 54 -6.94 -2.67 -4.33
C PRO A 54 -7.63 -1.43 -4.90
N VAL A 55 -6.86 -0.53 -5.47
CA VAL A 55 -7.25 0.75 -6.11
C VAL A 55 -8.54 0.66 -6.96
N CYS A 56 -8.84 -0.52 -7.55
CA CYS A 56 -10.06 -0.77 -8.33
C CYS A 56 -11.36 -0.45 -7.58
N SER A 57 -11.41 -0.71 -6.26
CA SER A 57 -12.62 -0.45 -5.46
C SER A 57 -12.90 1.04 -5.30
N TYR A 58 -11.85 1.84 -5.11
CA TYR A 58 -11.98 3.29 -5.03
C TYR A 58 -12.34 3.88 -6.39
N ALA A 59 -11.80 3.34 -7.49
CA ALA A 59 -12.18 3.74 -8.84
C ALA A 59 -13.65 3.45 -9.11
N MET A 60 -14.15 2.27 -8.75
CA MET A 60 -15.57 1.91 -8.87
C MET A 60 -16.47 2.83 -8.02
N LEU A 61 -16.04 3.15 -6.79
CA LEU A 61 -16.76 4.07 -5.92
C LEU A 61 -16.85 5.47 -6.54
N ALA A 62 -15.73 5.97 -7.08
CA ALA A 62 -15.68 7.27 -7.76
C ALA A 62 -16.56 7.30 -9.02
N MET A 63 -16.54 6.23 -9.81
CA MET A 63 -17.41 6.09 -11.00
C MET A 63 -18.89 6.05 -10.60
N THR A 64 -19.24 5.32 -9.55
CA THR A 64 -20.60 5.25 -9.03
C THR A 64 -21.06 6.61 -8.49
N ALA A 65 -20.20 7.32 -7.77
CA ALA A 65 -20.47 8.67 -7.29
C ALA A 65 -20.75 9.63 -8.46
N GLY A 66 -19.90 9.62 -9.49
CA GLY A 66 -20.08 10.42 -10.70
C GLY A 66 -21.38 10.10 -11.44
N TYR A 67 -21.71 8.81 -11.56
CA TYR A 67 -22.98 8.35 -12.12
C TYR A 67 -24.18 8.89 -11.33
N LEU A 68 -24.17 8.79 -10.01
CA LEU A 68 -25.28 9.24 -9.16
C LEU A 68 -25.46 10.76 -9.21
N VAL A 69 -24.36 11.52 -9.19
CA VAL A 69 -24.44 12.99 -9.38
C VAL A 69 -25.08 13.32 -10.72
N ALA A 70 -24.64 12.66 -11.80
CA ALA A 70 -25.21 12.86 -13.13
C ALA A 70 -26.69 12.44 -13.20
N TYR A 71 -27.06 11.32 -12.57
CA TYR A 71 -28.44 10.84 -12.52
C TYR A 71 -29.36 11.84 -11.84
N TRP A 72 -29.02 12.31 -10.62
CA TRP A 72 -29.84 13.26 -9.89
C TRP A 72 -29.90 14.64 -10.59
N TYR A 73 -28.77 15.08 -11.16
CA TYR A 73 -28.72 16.32 -11.93
C TYR A 73 -29.58 16.29 -13.19
N LEU A 74 -29.59 15.17 -13.91
CA LEU A 74 -30.42 15.01 -15.11
C LEU A 74 -31.90 14.92 -14.76
N LEU A 75 -32.25 14.39 -13.59
CA LEU A 75 -33.64 14.42 -13.10
C LEU A 75 -34.16 15.85 -12.93
N LEU A 76 -33.32 16.80 -12.53
CA LEU A 76 -33.67 18.22 -12.42
C LEU A 76 -33.91 18.88 -13.77
N LYS A 77 -33.22 18.42 -14.83
CA LYS A 77 -33.27 19.07 -16.17
C LYS A 77 -34.29 18.48 -17.14
N VAL A 78 -34.83 17.30 -16.86
CA VAL A 78 -35.77 16.66 -17.80
C VAL A 78 -37.16 17.26 -17.69
N GLU A 79 -37.32 18.43 -18.27
CA GLU A 79 -38.59 19.16 -18.45
C GLU A 79 -39.25 18.91 -19.82
N ARG A 80 -39.14 17.76 -20.44
CA ARG A 80 -39.88 17.53 -21.69
C ARG A 80 -41.10 16.64 -21.43
N PRO A 81 -42.32 17.20 -21.45
CA PRO A 81 -43.52 16.37 -21.46
C PRO A 81 -43.54 15.57 -22.76
N ARG A 82 -43.29 14.25 -22.67
CA ARG A 82 -43.63 13.36 -23.78
C ARG A 82 -45.17 13.35 -23.91
N ARG A 83 -45.64 13.66 -25.10
CA ARG A 83 -47.06 13.56 -25.45
C ARG A 83 -47.60 12.19 -25.02
N GLY A 84 -48.56 12.17 -24.11
CA GLY A 84 -49.40 11.02 -23.83
C GLY A 84 -49.40 10.42 -22.41
N HIS A 85 -48.53 10.83 -21.50
CA HIS A 85 -48.63 10.41 -20.10
C HIS A 85 -48.53 11.63 -19.19
N GLU A 86 -49.64 12.01 -18.58
CA GLU A 86 -49.70 12.99 -17.49
C GLU A 86 -49.04 12.36 -16.24
N THR A 87 -47.74 12.57 -16.06
CA THR A 87 -47.15 12.34 -14.76
C THR A 87 -47.81 13.26 -13.75
N SER A 88 -48.35 12.71 -12.65
CA SER A 88 -49.02 13.51 -11.64
C SER A 88 -48.11 14.67 -11.22
N VAL A 89 -48.67 15.85 -11.07
CA VAL A 89 -47.96 17.08 -10.64
C VAL A 89 -47.13 16.82 -9.34
N LEU A 90 -47.60 15.92 -8.52
CA LEU A 90 -46.99 15.52 -7.28
C LEU A 90 -45.69 14.74 -7.50
N THR A 91 -45.66 13.81 -8.45
CA THR A 91 -44.45 13.03 -8.79
C THR A 91 -43.35 13.91 -9.40
N LYS A 92 -43.77 14.93 -10.18
CA LYS A 92 -42.83 15.91 -10.75
C LYS A 92 -42.18 16.75 -9.63
N ARG A 93 -43.00 17.34 -8.74
CA ARG A 93 -42.50 18.13 -7.60
C ARG A 93 -41.58 17.32 -6.69
N VAL A 94 -41.94 16.09 -6.36
CA VAL A 94 -41.09 15.22 -5.53
C VAL A 94 -39.76 14.94 -6.22
N GLY A 95 -39.75 14.65 -7.51
CA GLY A 95 -38.52 14.42 -8.30
C GLY A 95 -37.61 15.64 -8.33
N ASP A 96 -38.19 16.85 -8.54
CA ASP A 96 -37.42 18.10 -8.55
C ASP A 96 -36.79 18.41 -7.17
N TRP A 97 -37.56 18.24 -6.09
CA TRP A 97 -37.07 18.42 -4.73
C TRP A 97 -36.00 17.38 -4.36
N MET A 98 -36.22 16.11 -4.68
CA MET A 98 -35.24 15.05 -4.45
C MET A 98 -33.93 15.31 -5.24
N GLY A 99 -34.06 15.70 -6.51
CA GLY A 99 -32.94 16.06 -7.33
C GLY A 99 -32.10 17.18 -6.71
N LEU A 100 -32.74 18.25 -6.24
CA LEU A 100 -32.07 19.40 -5.63
C LEU A 100 -31.46 19.05 -4.28
N LEU A 101 -32.20 18.36 -3.41
CA LEU A 101 -31.78 17.98 -2.07
C LEU A 101 -30.68 16.91 -2.08
N ILE A 102 -30.55 16.12 -3.14
CA ILE A 102 -29.54 15.04 -3.21
C ILE A 102 -28.33 15.49 -4.03
N THR A 103 -28.52 16.15 -5.17
CA THR A 103 -27.41 16.51 -6.06
C THR A 103 -26.40 17.44 -5.37
N TYR A 104 -26.88 18.55 -4.78
CA TYR A 104 -25.96 19.52 -4.20
C TYR A 104 -25.22 18.99 -2.97
N PRO A 105 -25.89 18.39 -1.97
CA PRO A 105 -25.16 17.76 -0.86
C PRO A 105 -24.20 16.66 -1.31
N LEU A 106 -24.58 15.83 -2.29
CA LEU A 106 -23.70 14.77 -2.79
C LEU A 106 -22.45 15.35 -3.45
N VAL A 107 -22.58 16.39 -4.26
CA VAL A 107 -21.41 17.09 -4.85
C VAL A 107 -20.51 17.67 -3.75
N VAL A 108 -21.09 18.33 -2.75
CA VAL A 108 -20.35 18.88 -1.62
C VAL A 108 -19.64 17.78 -0.84
N ILE A 109 -20.32 16.68 -0.53
CA ILE A 109 -19.73 15.55 0.19
C ILE A 109 -18.59 14.93 -0.61
N VAL A 110 -18.75 14.71 -1.91
CA VAL A 110 -17.69 14.17 -2.78
C VAL A 110 -16.50 15.12 -2.83
N ALA A 111 -16.73 16.43 -2.97
CA ALA A 111 -15.68 17.43 -2.98
C ALA A 111 -14.92 17.50 -1.64
N LEU A 112 -15.66 17.49 -0.52
CA LEU A 112 -15.07 17.48 0.82
C LEU A 112 -14.30 16.18 1.08
N ALA A 113 -14.85 15.02 0.70
CA ALA A 113 -14.17 13.74 0.81
C ALA A 113 -12.88 13.72 -0.03
N ALA A 114 -12.91 14.23 -1.26
CA ALA A 114 -11.72 14.35 -2.10
C ALA A 114 -10.69 15.28 -1.47
N LEU A 115 -11.11 16.41 -0.91
CA LEU A 115 -10.24 17.36 -0.23
C LEU A 115 -9.59 16.72 1.01
N ILE A 116 -10.38 16.13 1.90
CA ILE A 116 -9.89 15.46 3.11
C ILE A 116 -8.92 14.33 2.74
N ASN A 117 -9.30 13.47 1.80
CA ASN A 117 -8.46 12.37 1.35
C ASN A 117 -7.18 12.87 0.68
N SER A 118 -7.20 14.00 -0.05
CA SER A 118 -5.99 14.59 -0.62
C SER A 118 -5.01 15.06 0.45
N PHE A 119 -5.49 15.62 1.56
CA PHE A 119 -4.65 15.95 2.72
C PHE A 119 -4.13 14.70 3.43
N GLU A 120 -4.91 13.61 3.43
CA GLU A 120 -4.51 12.33 4.01
C GLU A 120 -3.52 11.55 3.15
N CYS A 121 -3.65 11.61 1.84
CA CYS A 121 -2.69 11.07 0.86
C CYS A 121 -1.42 11.94 0.75
N GLY A 122 -1.38 13.10 1.39
CA GLY A 122 -0.22 13.98 1.39
C GLY A 122 1.01 13.30 1.98
N ALA A 123 2.17 13.48 1.34
CA ALA A 123 3.47 12.86 1.65
C ALA A 123 3.93 13.00 3.12
N ARG A 124 3.30 13.88 3.90
CA ARG A 124 3.63 14.10 5.32
C ARG A 124 3.45 12.86 6.19
N ARG A 125 2.50 11.96 5.87
CA ARG A 125 2.29 10.70 6.62
C ARG A 125 3.36 9.67 6.28
N GLY A 126 3.94 9.73 5.08
CA GLY A 126 5.05 8.90 4.66
C GLY A 126 6.41 9.31 5.24
N ALA A 127 6.52 10.53 5.80
CA ALA A 127 7.80 11.09 6.23
C ALA A 127 8.57 10.21 7.22
N PHE A 128 7.87 9.48 8.10
CA PHE A 128 8.50 8.54 9.00
C PHE A 128 9.07 7.33 8.23
N ALA A 129 8.31 6.75 7.30
CA ALA A 129 8.76 5.63 6.49
C ALA A 129 9.90 6.04 5.55
N ASP A 130 9.82 7.25 4.97
CA ASP A 130 10.88 7.82 4.13
C ASP A 130 12.15 8.05 4.94
N ARG A 131 12.03 8.54 6.17
CA ARG A 131 13.19 8.69 7.06
C ARG A 131 13.82 7.34 7.39
N CYS A 132 13.01 6.30 7.71
CA CYS A 132 13.48 4.94 7.93
C CYS A 132 14.22 4.41 6.70
N ALA A 133 13.62 4.52 5.52
CA ALA A 133 14.25 4.08 4.27
C ALA A 133 15.54 4.84 3.97
N SER A 134 15.56 6.15 4.22
CA SER A 134 16.75 6.98 4.09
C SER A 134 17.89 6.51 4.98
N GLU A 135 17.61 6.26 6.25
CA GLU A 135 18.62 5.79 7.22
C GLU A 135 19.14 4.39 6.85
N ILE A 136 18.26 3.48 6.41
CA ILE A 136 18.68 2.18 5.91
C ILE A 136 19.66 2.36 4.74
N LEU A 137 19.28 3.15 3.72
CA LEU A 137 20.14 3.37 2.55
C LEU A 137 21.47 4.03 2.87
N ASN A 138 21.52 4.96 3.84
CA ASN A 138 22.75 5.62 4.27
C ASN A 138 23.72 4.64 4.93
N ARG A 139 23.20 3.64 5.66
CA ARG A 139 23.97 2.69 6.43
C ARG A 139 24.29 1.39 5.69
N LEU A 140 23.61 1.14 4.58
CA LEU A 140 23.84 -0.05 3.76
C LEU A 140 25.28 -0.13 3.23
N GLY A 141 25.99 1.00 3.15
CA GLY A 141 27.34 1.07 2.59
C GLY A 141 27.34 0.66 1.11
N GLU A 142 28.24 -0.24 0.76
CA GLU A 142 28.40 -0.79 -0.59
C GLU A 142 27.50 -2.00 -0.87
N ARG A 143 26.72 -2.45 0.13
CA ARG A 143 25.83 -3.61 -0.02
C ARG A 143 24.72 -3.30 -1.00
N THR A 144 24.52 -4.18 -1.95
CA THR A 144 23.52 -4.03 -3.01
C THR A 144 22.30 -4.94 -2.84
N TRP A 145 22.36 -5.88 -1.89
CA TRP A 145 21.27 -6.80 -1.60
C TRP A 145 20.73 -6.57 -0.20
N PHE A 146 19.42 -6.52 -0.10
CA PHE A 146 18.72 -6.32 1.17
C PHE A 146 17.59 -7.31 1.34
N VAL A 147 17.71 -8.20 2.32
CA VAL A 147 16.65 -9.14 2.70
C VAL A 147 15.66 -8.39 3.60
N THR A 148 14.39 -8.44 3.26
CA THR A 148 13.33 -7.62 3.89
C THR A 148 12.08 -8.44 4.13
N ASP A 149 11.22 -7.95 5.01
CA ASP A 149 9.87 -8.47 5.25
C ASP A 149 8.80 -7.85 4.33
N GLY A 150 9.18 -6.93 3.44
CA GLY A 150 8.26 -6.26 2.52
C GLY A 150 7.65 -4.95 3.04
N THR A 151 7.83 -4.61 4.31
CA THR A 151 7.17 -3.46 4.95
C THR A 151 7.61 -2.12 4.34
N LEU A 152 8.89 -1.97 4.03
CA LEU A 152 9.49 -0.72 3.51
C LEU A 152 9.92 -0.82 2.04
N ASP A 153 9.65 -1.93 1.35
CA ASP A 153 10.17 -2.22 0.01
C ASP A 153 9.92 -1.09 -1.00
N ALA A 154 8.70 -0.57 -1.05
CA ALA A 154 8.34 0.50 -1.99
C ALA A 154 9.13 1.78 -1.72
N HIS A 155 9.25 2.19 -0.44
CA HIS A 155 10.02 3.37 -0.04
C HIS A 155 11.52 3.19 -0.34
N LEU A 156 12.07 2.02 -0.04
CA LEU A 156 13.48 1.70 -0.33
C LEU A 156 13.78 1.73 -1.83
N GLN A 157 12.91 1.15 -2.66
CA GLN A 157 13.10 1.15 -4.12
C GLN A 157 13.03 2.55 -4.72
N ILE A 158 12.05 3.36 -4.32
CA ILE A 158 11.89 4.73 -4.80
C ILE A 158 13.12 5.56 -4.42
N MET A 159 13.48 5.56 -3.14
CA MET A 159 14.59 6.37 -2.65
C MET A 159 15.96 5.90 -3.17
N ALA A 160 16.18 4.58 -3.34
CA ALA A 160 17.38 4.06 -3.95
C ALA A 160 17.51 4.56 -5.41
N ARG A 161 16.40 4.52 -6.17
CA ARG A 161 16.36 5.02 -7.55
C ARG A 161 16.64 6.53 -7.63
N GLU A 162 16.03 7.32 -6.75
CA GLU A 162 16.25 8.78 -6.68
C GLU A 162 17.72 9.13 -6.37
N ARG A 163 18.40 8.31 -5.57
CA ARG A 163 19.81 8.48 -5.23
C ARG A 163 20.79 7.83 -6.22
N GLY A 164 20.29 7.21 -7.28
CA GLY A 164 21.11 6.46 -8.23
C GLY A 164 21.82 5.25 -7.60
N LYS A 165 21.33 4.75 -6.43
CA LYS A 165 21.92 3.63 -5.73
C LYS A 165 21.31 2.32 -6.20
N GLU A 166 22.16 1.35 -6.53
CA GLU A 166 21.69 0.01 -6.85
C GLU A 166 21.21 -0.71 -5.59
N LEU A 167 19.97 -1.18 -5.59
CA LEU A 167 19.39 -1.93 -4.48
C LEU A 167 18.51 -3.06 -5.01
N ASN A 168 18.84 -4.29 -4.63
CA ASN A 168 18.11 -5.50 -4.95
C ASN A 168 17.42 -6.02 -3.67
N LEU A 169 16.09 -6.02 -3.66
CA LEU A 169 15.30 -6.44 -2.50
C LEU A 169 14.91 -7.91 -2.59
N ILE A 170 15.08 -8.65 -1.50
CA ILE A 170 14.61 -10.01 -1.32
C ILE A 170 13.54 -10.00 -0.24
N CYS A 171 12.27 -10.14 -0.64
CA CYS A 171 11.13 -10.05 0.26
C CYS A 171 10.74 -11.44 0.79
N LEU A 172 10.94 -11.68 2.08
CA LEU A 172 10.61 -12.95 2.73
C LEU A 172 9.11 -13.28 2.73
N GLN A 173 8.23 -12.27 2.76
CA GLN A 173 6.79 -12.50 2.71
C GLN A 173 6.31 -13.08 1.38
N LYS A 174 7.15 -13.04 0.34
CA LYS A 174 6.82 -13.55 -1.00
C LYS A 174 7.44 -14.92 -1.28
N ASP A 175 7.90 -15.61 -0.26
CA ASP A 175 8.63 -16.87 -0.34
C ASP A 175 7.95 -17.94 -1.22
N MET A 176 6.63 -18.07 -1.12
CA MET A 176 5.84 -19.07 -1.87
C MET A 176 5.20 -18.54 -3.15
N SER A 177 5.55 -17.35 -3.60
CA SER A 177 4.97 -16.76 -4.82
C SER A 177 5.72 -17.20 -6.08
N PRO A 178 5.14 -18.04 -6.97
CA PRO A 178 5.83 -18.52 -8.18
C PRO A 178 6.27 -17.37 -9.11
N PHE A 179 5.47 -16.30 -9.19
CA PHE A 179 5.83 -15.12 -9.98
C PHE A 179 7.05 -14.41 -9.40
N TYR A 180 7.11 -14.33 -8.08
CA TYR A 180 8.22 -13.68 -7.39
C TYR A 180 9.50 -14.50 -7.54
N LEU A 181 9.45 -15.81 -7.31
CA LEU A 181 10.59 -16.72 -7.47
C LEU A 181 11.15 -16.67 -8.90
N LYS A 182 10.27 -16.69 -9.90
CA LYS A 182 10.68 -16.55 -11.31
C LYS A 182 11.32 -15.19 -11.61
N SER A 183 10.82 -14.12 -11.01
CA SER A 183 11.41 -12.78 -11.11
C SER A 183 12.78 -12.71 -10.45
N MET A 184 12.93 -13.33 -9.27
CA MET A 184 14.20 -13.43 -8.55
C MET A 184 15.24 -14.25 -9.35
N ALA A 185 14.85 -15.38 -9.93
CA ALA A 185 15.74 -16.19 -10.78
C ALA A 185 16.32 -15.34 -11.94
N ARG A 186 15.47 -14.55 -12.61
CA ARG A 186 15.91 -13.64 -13.68
C ARG A 186 16.86 -12.56 -13.18
N LEU A 187 16.56 -11.98 -12.00
CA LEU A 187 17.40 -10.93 -11.41
C LEU A 187 18.78 -11.48 -11.07
N ILE A 188 18.85 -12.66 -10.45
CA ILE A 188 20.10 -13.36 -10.10
C ILE A 188 20.94 -13.63 -11.35
N GLU A 189 20.32 -14.08 -12.44
CA GLU A 189 20.99 -14.26 -13.73
C GLU A 189 21.52 -12.96 -14.32
N GLN A 190 20.68 -11.94 -14.39
CA GLN A 190 21.05 -10.62 -14.93
C GLN A 190 22.24 -10.00 -14.17
N LYS A 191 22.25 -10.18 -12.85
CA LYS A 191 23.32 -9.66 -11.98
C LYS A 191 24.54 -10.58 -11.92
N ARG A 192 24.49 -11.75 -12.55
CA ARG A 192 25.55 -12.77 -12.51
C ARG A 192 26.05 -13.01 -11.09
N LEU A 193 25.09 -13.17 -10.18
CA LEU A 193 25.38 -13.25 -8.73
C LEU A 193 26.27 -14.45 -8.38
N PHE A 194 26.16 -15.54 -9.15
CA PHE A 194 26.89 -16.78 -8.94
C PHE A 194 27.72 -17.14 -10.17
N ALA A 195 28.79 -17.93 -9.96
CA ALA A 195 29.52 -18.53 -11.03
C ALA A 195 28.62 -19.49 -11.84
N PRO A 196 28.89 -19.69 -13.15
CA PRO A 196 28.06 -20.58 -13.98
C PRO A 196 27.88 -21.99 -13.42
N ALA A 197 28.91 -22.53 -12.74
CA ALA A 197 28.84 -23.85 -12.12
C ALA A 197 27.83 -23.93 -10.95
N ASP A 198 27.68 -22.85 -10.21
CA ASP A 198 26.80 -22.78 -9.02
C ASP A 198 25.38 -22.31 -9.38
N MET A 199 25.21 -21.66 -10.52
CA MET A 199 23.97 -21.03 -10.94
C MET A 199 22.81 -22.04 -11.00
N GLN A 200 23.04 -23.23 -11.52
CA GLN A 200 21.99 -24.28 -11.62
C GLN A 200 21.56 -24.75 -10.24
N ARG A 201 22.52 -24.97 -9.32
CA ARG A 201 22.23 -25.35 -7.94
C ARG A 201 21.39 -24.26 -7.25
N MET A 202 21.81 -22.99 -7.37
CA MET A 202 21.12 -21.89 -6.72
C MET A 202 19.70 -21.65 -7.27
N LYS A 203 19.47 -21.93 -8.55
CA LYS A 203 18.11 -21.93 -9.12
C LYS A 203 17.26 -23.04 -8.53
N SER A 204 17.81 -24.26 -8.42
CA SER A 204 17.06 -25.39 -7.84
C SER A 204 16.68 -25.14 -6.39
N THR A 205 17.55 -24.50 -5.60
CA THR A 205 17.20 -24.10 -4.22
C THR A 205 16.20 -22.97 -4.18
N LEU A 206 16.25 -22.03 -5.14
CA LEU A 206 15.26 -20.95 -5.27
C LEU A 206 13.87 -21.50 -5.65
N ASP A 207 13.79 -22.55 -6.44
CA ASP A 207 12.52 -23.23 -6.78
C ASP A 207 11.87 -23.86 -5.53
N LEU A 208 12.64 -24.19 -4.50
CA LEU A 208 12.14 -24.65 -3.20
C LEU A 208 11.67 -23.49 -2.30
N GLY A 209 12.03 -22.26 -2.61
CA GLY A 209 11.66 -21.04 -1.88
C GLY A 209 12.83 -20.10 -1.59
N ILE A 210 12.50 -18.93 -1.06
CA ILE A 210 13.51 -17.90 -0.71
C ILE A 210 14.39 -18.35 0.48
N LEU A 211 13.78 -19.00 1.47
CA LEU A 211 14.52 -19.43 2.68
C LEU A 211 15.63 -20.44 2.37
N PRO A 212 15.36 -21.55 1.65
CA PRO A 212 16.41 -22.49 1.23
C PRO A 212 17.48 -21.83 0.37
N PHE A 213 17.08 -20.93 -0.54
CA PHE A 213 17.99 -20.17 -1.39
C PHE A 213 18.94 -19.31 -0.55
N LEU A 214 18.43 -18.55 0.42
CA LEU A 214 19.26 -17.72 1.29
C LEU A 214 20.22 -18.56 2.13
N GLN A 215 19.75 -19.66 2.70
CA GLN A 215 20.60 -20.55 3.48
C GLN A 215 21.79 -21.06 2.65
N ASP A 216 21.52 -21.53 1.43
CA ASP A 216 22.57 -22.00 0.52
C ASP A 216 23.53 -20.86 0.12
N TRP A 217 23.00 -19.69 -0.21
CA TRP A 217 23.81 -18.55 -0.59
C TRP A 217 24.72 -18.10 0.55
N PHE A 218 24.18 -17.96 1.77
CA PHE A 218 24.95 -17.56 2.95
C PHE A 218 26.03 -18.58 3.32
N ALA A 219 25.79 -19.87 3.09
CA ALA A 219 26.77 -20.91 3.33
C ALA A 219 27.91 -20.94 2.29
N MET A 220 27.60 -20.61 1.02
CA MET A 220 28.55 -20.68 -0.09
C MET A 220 29.42 -19.45 -0.26
N ASP A 221 28.86 -18.25 -0.06
CA ASP A 221 29.53 -16.99 -0.40
C ASP A 221 30.39 -16.50 0.78
N LYS A 222 31.70 -16.57 0.60
CA LYS A 222 32.66 -16.14 1.61
C LYS A 222 32.67 -14.62 1.85
N GLU A 223 32.11 -13.84 0.94
CA GLU A 223 32.03 -12.38 1.02
C GLU A 223 30.60 -11.88 1.20
N ILE A 224 29.72 -12.73 1.68
CA ILE A 224 28.28 -12.42 1.82
C ILE A 224 28.03 -11.16 2.70
N GLU A 225 28.88 -10.93 3.71
CA GLU A 225 28.79 -9.77 4.61
C GLU A 225 29.00 -8.42 3.90
N LYS A 226 29.73 -8.43 2.77
CA LYS A 226 29.95 -7.24 1.95
C LYS A 226 28.81 -6.97 0.97
N LYS A 227 28.01 -7.99 0.66
CA LYS A 227 26.98 -7.95 -0.38
C LYS A 227 25.57 -7.77 0.16
N VAL A 228 25.30 -8.34 1.34
CA VAL A 228 23.94 -8.49 1.88
C VAL A 228 23.80 -7.80 3.22
N ALA A 229 22.61 -7.26 3.46
CA ALA A 229 22.11 -6.90 4.79
C ALA A 229 20.72 -7.52 4.99
N VAL A 230 20.36 -7.84 6.24
CA VAL A 230 19.14 -8.60 6.56
C VAL A 230 18.29 -7.85 7.57
N PHE A 231 17.06 -7.57 7.21
CA PHE A 231 16.07 -6.98 8.10
C PHE A 231 15.43 -8.04 8.99
N GLY A 232 15.48 -7.84 10.29
CA GLY A 232 14.65 -8.54 11.28
C GLY A 232 14.94 -10.02 11.56
N VAL A 233 15.82 -10.70 10.81
CA VAL A 233 16.10 -12.14 10.98
C VAL A 233 17.61 -12.39 11.02
N PRO A 234 18.23 -12.37 12.21
CA PRO A 234 19.70 -12.58 12.34
C PRO A 234 20.13 -14.02 12.03
N ASP A 235 19.22 -15.00 12.02
CA ASP A 235 19.53 -16.43 11.95
C ASP A 235 20.32 -16.83 10.70
N PHE A 236 20.12 -16.14 9.57
CA PHE A 236 20.89 -16.36 8.35
C PHE A 236 22.41 -16.15 8.57
N TRP A 237 22.79 -15.19 9.41
CA TRP A 237 24.18 -14.92 9.72
C TRP A 237 24.79 -16.04 10.55
N TYR A 238 24.06 -16.56 11.54
CA TYR A 238 24.54 -17.69 12.35
C TYR A 238 24.74 -18.94 11.51
N THR A 239 23.86 -19.21 10.54
CA THR A 239 24.00 -20.36 9.64
C THR A 239 25.28 -20.29 8.81
N ALA A 240 25.73 -19.09 8.47
CA ALA A 240 26.98 -18.86 7.76
C ALA A 240 28.23 -18.80 8.68
N GLY A 241 28.06 -18.98 9.99
CA GLY A 241 29.17 -18.83 10.97
C GLY A 241 29.65 -17.37 11.11
N ILE A 242 28.77 -16.42 10.82
CA ILE A 242 29.04 -14.98 10.85
C ILE A 242 28.24 -14.36 12.00
N THR A 243 28.84 -13.41 12.72
CA THR A 243 28.12 -12.73 13.80
C THR A 243 27.22 -11.63 13.23
N PRO A 244 25.91 -11.63 13.54
CA PRO A 244 25.04 -10.53 13.16
C PRO A 244 25.35 -9.29 13.99
N VAL A 245 25.63 -8.19 13.32
CA VAL A 245 25.84 -6.88 13.93
C VAL A 245 24.63 -6.02 13.65
N PRO A 246 23.88 -5.57 14.66
CA PRO A 246 22.74 -4.73 14.46
C PRO A 246 23.15 -3.35 13.95
N GLU A 247 22.50 -2.87 12.90
CA GLU A 247 22.68 -1.57 12.24
C GLU A 247 21.34 -0.81 12.23
N TYR A 248 20.84 -0.42 13.40
CA TYR A 248 19.60 0.33 13.62
C TYR A 248 18.30 -0.34 13.11
N PHE A 249 18.21 -0.70 11.84
CA PHE A 249 17.03 -1.31 11.21
C PHE A 249 17.29 -2.69 10.62
N PHE A 250 18.56 -3.10 10.54
CA PHE A 250 18.92 -4.35 9.91
C PHE A 250 20.16 -4.97 10.58
N PHE A 251 20.45 -6.19 10.26
CA PHE A 251 21.66 -6.87 10.68
C PHE A 251 22.65 -6.94 9.52
N ALA A 252 23.85 -6.48 9.76
CA ALA A 252 25.00 -6.73 8.92
C ALA A 252 25.78 -7.94 9.46
N GLY A 253 26.53 -8.64 8.63
CA GLY A 253 27.42 -9.69 9.07
C GLY A 253 28.79 -9.12 9.43
N SER A 254 29.44 -9.68 10.47
CA SER A 254 30.87 -9.44 10.78
C SER A 254 31.54 -10.74 11.14
N ARG A 255 32.74 -10.97 10.59
CA ARG A 255 33.63 -12.08 10.97
C ARG A 255 34.56 -11.71 12.12
N ASP A 256 34.74 -10.43 12.40
CA ASP A 256 35.58 -9.94 13.48
C ASP A 256 34.75 -9.50 14.68
N ILE A 257 34.71 -10.37 15.70
CA ILE A 257 33.93 -10.16 16.94
C ILE A 257 34.63 -9.16 17.87
N LYS A 258 35.89 -8.85 17.66
CA LYS A 258 36.70 -8.05 18.60
C LYS A 258 36.30 -6.58 18.66
N GLU A 259 35.57 -6.07 17.65
CA GLU A 259 35.14 -4.66 17.60
C GLU A 259 33.79 -4.39 18.28
N PHE A 260 33.08 -5.43 18.73
CA PHE A 260 31.72 -5.24 19.27
C PHE A 260 31.78 -4.80 20.75
N LYS A 261 31.46 -3.52 20.99
CA LYS A 261 31.27 -2.96 22.33
C LYS A 261 29.83 -2.61 22.57
N ASP A 262 29.15 -3.36 23.42
CA ASP A 262 27.67 -3.24 23.65
C ASP A 262 27.22 -1.87 24.19
N LYS A 263 27.94 -1.29 25.16
CA LYS A 263 27.51 -0.06 25.84
C LYS A 263 27.42 1.19 24.95
N PRO A 264 28.46 1.52 24.15
CA PRO A 264 28.38 2.67 23.23
C PRO A 264 27.27 2.48 22.18
N LEU A 265 27.07 1.25 21.73
CA LEU A 265 26.07 0.90 20.76
C LEU A 265 24.65 1.19 21.30
N LEU A 266 24.34 0.72 22.52
CA LEU A 266 23.03 0.92 23.16
C LEU A 266 22.70 2.41 23.32
N ALA A 267 23.68 3.23 23.77
CA ALA A 267 23.48 4.66 23.90
C ALA A 267 23.16 5.33 22.54
N THR A 268 23.88 4.93 21.50
CA THR A 268 23.68 5.45 20.14
C THR A 268 22.33 5.05 19.59
N TYR A 269 21.88 3.81 19.83
CA TYR A 269 20.55 3.34 19.45
C TYR A 269 19.43 4.09 20.17
N THR A 270 19.58 4.29 21.47
CA THR A 270 18.61 5.06 22.26
C THR A 270 18.46 6.48 21.73
N ALA A 271 19.58 7.16 21.45
CA ALA A 271 19.58 8.51 20.88
C ALA A 271 18.89 8.54 19.50
N PHE A 272 19.21 7.58 18.64
CA PHE A 272 18.62 7.44 17.32
C PHE A 272 17.09 7.24 17.40
N TRP A 273 16.62 6.29 18.22
CA TRP A 273 15.20 6.04 18.36
C TRP A 273 14.44 7.21 18.97
N ASN A 274 15.07 7.97 19.89
CA ASN A 274 14.50 9.20 20.42
C ASN A 274 14.34 10.27 19.34
N GLU A 275 15.26 10.36 18.38
CA GLU A 275 15.12 11.26 17.23
C GLU A 275 13.99 10.81 16.29
N MET A 276 13.94 9.52 15.97
CA MET A 276 12.87 8.95 15.15
C MET A 276 11.49 9.15 15.79
N ASP A 277 11.39 9.07 17.12
CA ASP A 277 10.15 9.35 17.85
C ASP A 277 9.71 10.81 17.75
N LYS A 278 10.65 11.75 17.69
CA LYS A 278 10.31 13.17 17.44
C LYS A 278 9.73 13.34 16.03
N VAL A 279 10.31 12.68 15.02
CA VAL A 279 9.77 12.69 13.66
C VAL A 279 8.34 12.10 13.62
N LEU A 280 8.12 11.00 14.32
CA LEU A 280 6.80 10.38 14.42
C LEU A 280 5.81 11.30 15.15
N ALA A 281 6.19 11.87 16.28
CA ALA A 281 5.33 12.76 17.07
C ALA A 281 4.90 14.00 16.29
N ALA A 282 5.80 14.58 15.48
CA ALA A 282 5.50 15.72 14.62
C ALA A 282 4.44 15.40 13.55
N ASN A 283 4.30 14.15 13.15
CA ASN A 283 3.39 13.71 12.09
C ASN A 283 2.18 12.91 12.61
N LYS A 284 2.12 12.61 13.91
CA LYS A 284 1.09 11.80 14.52
C LYS A 284 -0.23 12.58 14.62
N LYS A 285 -1.31 12.00 14.08
CA LYS A 285 -2.68 12.56 14.22
C LYS A 285 -3.54 11.77 15.21
N SER A 286 -3.35 10.45 15.33
CA SER A 286 -4.15 9.60 16.21
C SER A 286 -3.35 8.37 16.66
N SER A 287 -3.83 7.67 17.70
CA SER A 287 -3.23 6.42 18.19
C SER A 287 -3.23 5.29 17.15
N ASP A 288 -4.16 5.34 16.19
CA ASP A 288 -4.32 4.32 15.14
C ASP A 288 -3.54 4.63 13.86
N ASP A 289 -2.66 5.63 13.90
CA ASP A 289 -1.83 6.00 12.76
C ASP A 289 -0.96 4.81 12.31
N PRO A 290 -0.96 4.44 11.01
CA PRO A 290 -0.16 3.34 10.47
C PRO A 290 1.34 3.48 10.78
N THR A 291 1.84 4.72 10.92
CA THR A 291 3.26 4.98 11.24
C THR A 291 3.63 4.53 12.64
N ILE A 292 2.68 4.54 13.60
CA ILE A 292 2.91 4.01 14.95
C ILE A 292 3.06 2.48 14.89
N ARG A 293 2.24 1.82 14.08
CA ARG A 293 2.34 0.37 13.86
C ARG A 293 3.66 0.01 13.19
N LEU A 294 4.07 0.80 12.20
CA LEU A 294 5.37 0.64 11.56
C LEU A 294 6.51 0.79 12.57
N ARG A 295 6.48 1.81 13.42
CA ARG A 295 7.47 2.00 14.48
C ARG A 295 7.54 0.81 15.45
N ALA A 296 6.40 0.33 15.91
CA ALA A 296 6.32 -0.81 16.81
C ALA A 296 6.87 -2.08 16.14
N HIS A 297 6.54 -2.28 14.87
CA HIS A 297 7.05 -3.36 14.05
C HIS A 297 8.57 -3.30 13.91
N LEU A 298 9.14 -2.15 13.53
CA LEU A 298 10.57 -1.96 13.38
C LEU A 298 11.33 -2.23 14.69
N ARG A 299 10.82 -1.70 15.81
CA ARG A 299 11.42 -1.96 17.14
C ARG A 299 11.40 -3.43 17.53
N ARG A 300 10.25 -4.09 17.32
CA ARG A 300 10.11 -5.52 17.63
C ARG A 300 11.11 -6.38 16.85
N HIS A 301 11.32 -6.09 15.58
CA HIS A 301 12.28 -6.83 14.76
C HIS A 301 13.74 -6.64 15.18
N MET A 302 14.05 -5.51 15.80
CA MET A 302 15.40 -5.23 16.28
C MET A 302 15.62 -5.58 17.77
N GLY A 303 14.62 -6.16 18.42
CA GLY A 303 14.71 -6.58 19.81
C GLY A 303 14.66 -5.45 20.84
N PHE A 304 14.03 -4.30 20.49
CA PHE A 304 13.89 -3.13 21.36
C PHE A 304 12.46 -2.91 21.85
#